data_0b2d2a6dd462c285be79565d0445bd57
#
_entry.id   0b2d2a6dd462c285be79565d0445bd57
#
_cell.length_a   1.000
_cell.length_b   1.000
_cell.length_c   1.000
_cell.angle_alpha   90.00
_cell.angle_beta   90.00
_cell.angle_gamma   90.00
#
_symmetry.space_group_name_H-M   'P 1'
#
loop_
_entity.id
_entity.type
_entity.pdbx_description
1 polymer ?
#
loop_
_entity_poly.entity_id
_entity_poly.type
_entity_poly.pdbx_seq_one_letter_code
_entity_poly.pdbx_strand_id
1 'polypeptide(L)'
;MQEKYPYKKALKKNLIKPPLHLVKVTWLDATDYDGWHDIDDLPLEIDYFDTYGVHFMSDKECIYITDTGREDRCVGTIHQIPKGMVKSMEKIQEIKQNTLTSEEKKKLTDD
;
A
#
# COMPACT_ATOMS: atom_id res chain seq x y z
N MET A 1 5.03 -6.73 32.49
CA MET A 1 4.10 -7.47 31.62
C MET A 1 4.68 -7.53 30.22
N GLN A 2 4.82 -8.71 29.70
CA GLN A 2 5.31 -8.86 28.32
C GLN A 2 4.29 -8.34 27.34
N GLU A 3 4.76 -7.57 26.38
CA GLU A 3 3.92 -7.10 25.31
C GLU A 3 3.51 -8.30 24.44
N LYS A 4 2.20 -8.49 24.25
CA LYS A 4 1.67 -9.61 23.50
C LYS A 4 2.07 -9.56 22.02
N TYR A 5 2.28 -8.35 21.49
CA TYR A 5 2.63 -8.12 20.10
C TYR A 5 3.83 -7.17 20.01
N PRO A 6 5.07 -7.71 20.21
CA PRO A 6 6.28 -6.86 20.24
C PRO A 6 6.52 -6.11 18.93
N TYR A 7 6.00 -6.62 17.81
CA TYR A 7 6.13 -5.96 16.52
C TYR A 7 5.38 -4.62 16.43
N LYS A 8 4.44 -4.34 17.33
CA LYS A 8 3.72 -3.05 17.33
C LYS A 8 4.66 -1.85 17.50
N LYS A 9 5.70 -2.00 18.31
CA LYS A 9 6.69 -0.93 18.46
C LYS A 9 7.48 -0.70 17.18
N ALA A 10 7.85 -1.76 16.51
CA ALA A 10 8.56 -1.67 15.23
C ALA A 10 7.68 -1.03 14.17
N LEU A 11 6.39 -1.40 14.12
CA LEU A 11 5.43 -0.80 13.20
C LEU A 11 5.30 0.70 13.43
N LYS A 12 5.23 1.15 14.70
CA LYS A 12 5.14 2.57 15.02
C LYS A 12 6.33 3.37 14.51
N LYS A 13 7.53 2.79 14.56
CA LYS A 13 8.73 3.46 14.08
C LYS A 13 8.76 3.61 12.56
N ASN A 14 8.06 2.74 11.88
CA ASN A 14 8.05 2.71 10.42
C ASN A 14 6.87 3.44 9.80
N LEU A 15 5.98 3.99 10.63
CA LEU A 15 4.84 4.75 10.15
C LEU A 15 5.28 6.03 9.47
N ILE A 16 4.65 6.31 8.35
CA ILE A 16 4.87 7.56 7.63
C ILE A 16 4.17 8.67 8.41
N LYS A 17 4.89 9.77 8.60
CA LYS A 17 4.32 10.94 9.28
C LYS A 17 3.32 11.64 8.37
N PRO A 18 2.20 12.14 8.92
CA PRO A 18 1.28 12.95 8.13
C PRO A 18 1.99 14.14 7.46
N PRO A 19 1.52 14.57 6.30
CA PRO A 19 0.34 14.07 5.63
C PRO A 19 0.56 12.74 4.91
N LEU A 20 -0.45 11.87 4.97
CA LEU A 20 -0.46 10.64 4.20
C LEU A 20 -0.98 10.92 2.80
N HIS A 21 -0.62 10.06 1.86
CA HIS A 21 -1.03 10.23 0.47
C HIS A 21 -1.63 8.97 -0.10
N LEU A 22 -2.66 9.16 -0.91
CA LEU A 22 -3.10 8.15 -1.85
C LEU A 22 -2.04 8.07 -2.94
N VAL A 23 -1.52 6.89 -3.20
CA VAL A 23 -0.43 6.70 -4.16
C VAL A 23 -0.80 5.64 -5.19
N LYS A 24 -0.13 5.72 -6.33
CA LYS A 24 -0.09 4.67 -7.32
C LYS A 24 1.32 4.11 -7.33
N VAL A 25 1.45 2.83 -7.02
CA VAL A 25 2.75 2.15 -7.06
C VAL A 25 2.77 1.25 -8.28
N THR A 26 3.73 1.48 -9.17
CA THR A 26 3.98 0.61 -10.32
C THR A 26 5.15 -0.28 -9.97
N TRP A 27 4.94 -1.58 -10.01
CA TRP A 27 5.93 -2.53 -9.52
C TRP A 27 5.93 -3.82 -10.33
N LEU A 28 7.04 -4.53 -10.21
CA LEU A 28 7.27 -5.79 -10.90
C LEU A 28 6.95 -6.94 -9.95
N ASP A 29 6.01 -7.79 -10.32
CA ASP A 29 5.71 -8.99 -9.56
C ASP A 29 6.41 -10.19 -10.19
N ALA A 30 6.60 -11.24 -9.40
CA ALA A 30 7.15 -12.48 -9.90
C ALA A 30 6.16 -13.16 -10.84
N THR A 31 6.68 -13.74 -11.90
CA THR A 31 5.87 -14.49 -12.87
C THR A 31 6.35 -15.92 -12.92
N ASP A 32 5.42 -16.85 -12.81
CA ASP A 32 5.72 -18.28 -12.91
C ASP A 32 5.29 -18.82 -14.27
N TYR A 33 6.16 -19.66 -14.84
CA TYR A 33 5.85 -20.35 -16.08
C TYR A 33 5.80 -21.85 -15.78
N ASP A 34 4.61 -22.41 -15.77
CA ASP A 34 4.42 -23.82 -15.44
C ASP A 34 4.89 -24.75 -16.55
N GLY A 35 5.37 -25.94 -16.16
CA GLY A 35 5.78 -26.98 -17.09
C GLY A 35 7.24 -26.86 -17.50
N TRP A 36 7.59 -27.63 -18.54
CA TRP A 36 8.93 -27.65 -19.09
C TRP A 36 9.02 -26.71 -20.29
N HIS A 37 10.06 -25.89 -20.32
CA HIS A 37 10.23 -24.87 -21.35
C HIS A 37 11.64 -24.93 -21.94
N ASP A 38 11.72 -24.72 -23.24
CA ASP A 38 13.00 -24.44 -23.88
C ASP A 38 13.37 -22.99 -23.53
N ILE A 39 14.59 -22.79 -23.05
CA ILE A 39 15.07 -21.47 -22.64
C ILE A 39 14.94 -20.46 -23.79
N ASP A 40 15.19 -20.91 -25.01
CA ASP A 40 15.14 -20.02 -26.18
C ASP A 40 13.73 -19.57 -26.54
N ASP A 41 12.70 -20.28 -26.04
CA ASP A 41 11.32 -20.00 -26.35
C ASP A 41 10.59 -19.26 -25.20
N LEU A 42 11.30 -18.90 -24.12
CA LEU A 42 10.68 -18.20 -23.00
C LEU A 42 10.25 -16.79 -23.43
N PRO A 43 8.99 -16.42 -23.16
CA PRO A 43 8.53 -15.07 -23.40
C PRO A 43 9.04 -14.15 -22.29
N LEU A 44 10.21 -13.56 -22.47
CA LEU A 44 10.85 -12.72 -21.44
C LEU A 44 10.21 -11.33 -21.41
N GLU A 45 8.90 -11.29 -21.21
CA GLU A 45 8.17 -10.05 -21.05
C GLU A 45 8.13 -9.68 -19.58
N ILE A 46 8.30 -8.38 -19.30
CA ILE A 46 8.20 -7.85 -17.95
C ILE A 46 6.83 -7.22 -17.80
N ASP A 47 6.04 -7.77 -16.87
CA ASP A 47 4.73 -7.22 -16.56
C ASP A 47 4.81 -6.37 -15.30
N TYR A 48 4.36 -5.14 -15.41
CA TYR A 48 4.24 -4.24 -14.28
C TYR A 48 2.80 -4.19 -13.81
N PHE A 49 2.63 -4.11 -12.52
CA PHE A 49 1.31 -3.99 -11.88
C PHE A 49 1.20 -2.64 -11.21
N ASP A 50 -0.01 -2.10 -11.21
CA ASP A 50 -0.29 -0.85 -10.51
C ASP A 50 -1.13 -1.16 -9.27
N THR A 51 -0.65 -0.72 -8.12
CA THR A 51 -1.37 -0.82 -6.87
C THR A 51 -1.70 0.56 -6.37
N TYR A 52 -2.96 0.77 -6.03
CA TYR A 52 -3.47 2.05 -5.54
C TYR A 52 -3.84 1.91 -4.08
N GLY A 53 -3.52 2.90 -3.30
CA GLY A 53 -3.89 2.90 -1.90
C GLY A 53 -3.13 3.96 -1.12
N VAL A 54 -3.30 3.94 0.20
CA VAL A 54 -2.66 4.90 1.07
C VAL A 54 -1.33 4.33 1.55
N HIS A 55 -0.26 5.07 1.29
CA HIS A 55 1.08 4.73 1.78
C HIS A 55 1.18 5.13 3.24
N PHE A 56 1.14 4.15 4.13
CA PHE A 56 1.09 4.43 5.57
C PHE A 56 2.36 4.01 6.32
N MET A 57 3.17 3.16 5.71
CA MET A 57 4.35 2.64 6.38
C MET A 57 5.44 2.29 5.37
N SER A 58 6.68 2.45 5.78
CA SER A 58 7.84 1.99 5.03
C SER A 58 8.88 1.48 6.02
N ASP A 59 9.56 0.42 5.64
CA ASP A 59 10.74 0.00 6.36
C ASP A 59 11.94 -0.01 5.40
N LYS A 60 13.02 -0.59 5.84
CA LYS A 60 14.25 -0.63 5.04
C LYS A 60 14.06 -1.35 3.70
N GLU A 61 13.21 -2.36 3.67
CA GLU A 61 13.08 -3.25 2.52
C GLU A 61 11.79 -3.08 1.74
N CYS A 62 10.71 -2.66 2.38
CA CYS A 62 9.37 -2.64 1.79
C CYS A 62 8.65 -1.33 1.98
N ILE A 63 7.68 -1.11 1.12
CA ILE A 63 6.64 -0.11 1.33
C ILE A 63 5.33 -0.85 1.60
N TYR A 64 4.45 -0.20 2.35
CA TYR A 64 3.17 -0.79 2.77
C TYR A 64 2.03 0.13 2.39
N ILE A 65 1.11 -0.42 1.62
CA ILE A 65 -0.04 0.30 1.06
C ILE A 65 -1.31 -0.35 1.59
N THR A 66 -2.28 0.44 1.99
CA THR A 66 -3.58 -0.06 2.43
C THR A 66 -4.71 0.62 1.68
N ASP A 67 -5.83 -0.09 1.55
CA ASP A 67 -7.03 0.48 0.95
C ASP A 67 -8.03 0.99 2.00
N THR A 68 -7.85 0.61 3.26
CA THR A 68 -8.83 0.89 4.31
C THR A 68 -8.14 1.17 5.64
N GLY A 69 -8.50 2.27 6.27
CA GLY A 69 -8.01 2.60 7.60
C GLY A 69 -9.16 2.82 8.57
N ARG A 70 -8.88 2.60 9.86
CA ARG A 70 -9.81 2.83 10.95
C ARG A 70 -9.21 3.83 11.93
N GLU A 71 -10.07 4.46 12.73
CA GLU A 71 -9.63 5.43 13.74
C GLU A 71 -8.70 4.81 14.80
N ASP A 72 -8.87 3.53 15.08
CA ASP A 72 -8.06 2.80 16.07
C ASP A 72 -6.69 2.37 15.50
N ARG A 73 -6.30 2.91 14.37
CA ARG A 73 -5.04 2.63 13.68
C ARG A 73 -4.94 1.21 13.10
N CYS A 74 -6.06 0.53 12.99
CA CYS A 74 -6.13 -0.70 12.24
C CYS A 74 -6.28 -0.40 10.75
N VAL A 75 -5.66 -1.19 9.93
CA VAL A 75 -5.76 -1.05 8.47
C VAL A 75 -6.32 -2.33 7.88
N GLY A 76 -6.99 -2.19 6.74
CA GLY A 76 -7.55 -3.32 6.02
C GLY A 76 -6.49 -4.07 5.24
N THR A 77 -6.83 -4.46 4.02
CA THR A 77 -5.88 -5.16 3.15
C THR A 77 -4.56 -4.41 3.06
N ILE A 78 -3.47 -5.10 3.30
CA ILE A 78 -2.13 -4.52 3.25
C ILE A 78 -1.37 -5.13 2.09
N HIS A 79 -0.86 -4.26 1.21
CA HIS A 79 0.06 -4.66 0.16
C HIS A 79 1.48 -4.34 0.62
N GLN A 80 2.27 -5.37 0.84
CA GLN A 80 3.67 -5.25 1.20
C GLN A 80 4.50 -5.40 -0.07
N ILE A 81 5.12 -4.34 -0.52
CA ILE A 81 5.83 -4.33 -1.80
C ILE A 81 7.32 -4.08 -1.56
N PRO A 82 8.19 -5.05 -1.91
CA PRO A 82 9.62 -4.85 -1.80
C PRO A 82 10.09 -3.65 -2.61
N LYS A 83 10.91 -2.81 -2.01
CA LYS A 83 11.42 -1.60 -2.67
C LYS A 83 12.17 -1.91 -3.97
N GLY A 84 12.88 -3.03 -4.00
CA GLY A 84 13.61 -3.45 -5.19
C GLY A 84 12.73 -3.80 -6.37
N MET A 85 11.44 -4.05 -6.13
CA MET A 85 10.46 -4.36 -7.18
C MET A 85 9.69 -3.13 -7.65
N VAL A 86 9.86 -1.99 -7.00
CA VAL A 86 9.11 -0.77 -7.33
C VAL A 86 9.78 -0.05 -8.50
N LYS A 87 9.01 0.17 -9.55
CA LYS A 87 9.44 1.00 -10.68
C LYS A 87 9.23 2.47 -10.39
N SER A 88 8.06 2.81 -9.84
CA SER A 88 7.71 4.18 -9.53
C SER A 88 6.59 4.23 -8.50
N MET A 89 6.54 5.34 -7.78
CA MET A 89 5.44 5.65 -6.88
C MET A 89 5.02 7.09 -7.13
N GLU A 90 3.75 7.24 -7.47
CA GLU A 90 3.16 8.54 -7.77
C GLU A 90 2.21 8.94 -6.66
N LYS A 91 2.40 10.13 -6.10
CA LYS A 91 1.45 10.69 -5.13
C LYS A 91 0.27 11.27 -5.89
N ILE A 92 -0.91 10.75 -5.64
CA ILE A 92 -2.13 11.17 -6.33
C ILE A 92 -2.83 12.28 -5.56
N GLN A 93 -3.01 12.07 -4.26
CA GLN A 93 -3.77 12.99 -3.44
C GLN A 93 -3.35 12.89 -1.99
N GLU A 94 -3.27 14.03 -1.33
CA GLU A 94 -3.06 14.07 0.12
C GLU A 94 -4.34 13.67 0.84
N ILE A 95 -4.20 12.80 1.84
CA ILE A 95 -5.31 12.37 2.67
C ILE A 95 -5.49 13.38 3.80
N LYS A 96 -6.59 14.10 3.76
CA LYS A 96 -6.93 15.05 4.81
C LYS A 96 -7.74 14.35 5.89
N GLN A 97 -7.34 14.57 7.14
CA GLN A 97 -8.02 13.98 8.29
C GLN A 97 -9.12 14.91 8.80
N ASN A 98 -9.88 15.48 7.90
CA ASN A 98 -10.97 16.38 8.27
C ASN A 98 -12.27 15.60 8.40
N THR A 99 -12.91 15.75 9.55
CA THR A 99 -14.24 15.22 9.75
C THR A 99 -15.21 16.00 8.86
N LEU A 100 -16.07 15.28 8.16
CA LEU A 100 -17.11 15.90 7.34
C LEU A 100 -18.09 16.70 8.21
N THR A 101 -18.49 17.87 7.73
CA THR A 101 -19.55 18.63 8.36
C THR A 101 -20.89 17.93 8.17
N SER A 102 -21.90 18.34 8.95
CA SER A 102 -23.24 17.78 8.82
C SER A 102 -23.80 17.97 7.42
N GLU A 103 -23.55 19.13 6.80
CA GLU A 103 -23.98 19.40 5.44
C GLU A 103 -23.29 18.50 4.40
N GLU A 104 -22.01 18.29 4.57
CA GLU A 104 -21.26 17.43 3.67
C GLU A 104 -21.71 15.99 3.77
N LYS A 105 -21.99 15.51 4.98
CA LYS A 105 -22.53 14.16 5.20
C LYS A 105 -23.90 14.01 4.54
N LYS A 106 -24.74 15.04 4.64
CA LYS A 106 -26.06 15.03 4.04
C LYS A 106 -25.99 14.94 2.52
N LYS A 107 -25.05 15.66 1.89
CA LYS A 107 -24.84 15.60 0.45
C LYS A 107 -24.45 14.20 -0.03
N LEU A 108 -23.70 13.48 0.78
CA LEU A 108 -23.29 12.12 0.43
C LEU A 108 -24.45 11.13 0.47
N THR A 109 -25.45 11.39 1.30
CA THR A 109 -26.59 10.48 1.51
C THR A 109 -27.85 10.87 0.75
N ASP A 110 -27.93 12.10 0.27
CA ASP A 110 -29.08 12.64 -0.48
C ASP A 110 -28.88 12.40 -1.98
N ASP A 111 -29.15 11.22 -2.41
CA ASP A 111 -29.20 10.91 -3.84
C ASP A 111 -30.62 10.87 -4.32
#